data_9e56f4afb70cd8e7758375c7c83945a2
#
_entry.id   9e56f4afb70cd8e7758375c7c83945a2
#
_cell.length_a   1.000
_cell.length_b   1.000
_cell.length_c   1.000
_cell.angle_alpha   90.00
_cell.angle_beta   90.00
_cell.angle_gamma   90.00
#
_symmetry.space_group_name_H-M   'P 1'
#
loop_
_entity.id
_entity.type
_entity.pdbx_description
1 polymer ?
#
loop_
_entity_poly.entity_id
_entity_poly.type
_entity_poly.pdbx_seq_one_letter_code
_entity_poly.pdbx_strand_id
1 'polypeptide(L)'
;LILNKYTELGYSFYICWSYYKLLFMKSIFKFFILFSVVFDVNSQNLKSPSDFLGYDIGTQFSRHSQVVDYFNHVSEEMDKNTLLINYGKTYERRPLFYAVISSQANIAEIENIRLNNLSALDFNDNRINDKAIVWLSYSVHGNESSSTEASMQTIYELLTKRSDLLENTVVIIDPCLNPDGRDRYANWYNQTTTIPYNTNKISMEHKEPWPGGRANHYLFDLNRDWAWITQVESQQRLNEYQKWMPHVHVDFHEQGINEPYYFAPAAEPYHEVITKWQRDFQFMIGKNNAKYFDENGWLYFTKEIFDLLYPSYGDTYPTYLGAIGMTYEQAGGGVAGLGILNSEGKNLTLVDRVKHHTVAGISTVEISSANSEKLNTEFINFFKNKDDNTTYIMNGDKDKIDQLSRFLKNHKIDFYSSDDQKLSAYSYNKNKTINYSISTADLIIPNYQPKGKLVDVFMERTTKLSDSMTYDITAWSLPFVYGVNGYSTSKKIELKKYKEKKVENLVDKKAIAYAGI
;
A
#
# COMPACT_ATOMS: atom_id res chain seq x y z
N LEU A 1 38.44 -35.36 -82.51
CA LEU A 1 36.96 -35.21 -82.22
C LEU A 1 36.57 -35.55 -80.74
N ILE A 2 37.50 -36.10 -79.94
CA ILE A 2 37.22 -36.47 -78.55
C ILE A 2 37.66 -35.36 -77.56
N LEU A 3 38.55 -34.49 -77.92
CA LEU A 3 39.06 -33.43 -77.04
C LEU A 3 38.13 -32.20 -76.90
N ASN A 4 37.22 -31.95 -77.86
CA ASN A 4 36.30 -30.79 -77.80
C ASN A 4 35.00 -31.03 -76.95
N LYS A 5 34.66 -32.28 -76.60
CA LYS A 5 33.49 -32.56 -75.81
C LYS A 5 33.71 -32.40 -74.30
N TYR A 6 34.94 -32.47 -73.81
CA TYR A 6 35.26 -32.30 -72.37
C TYR A 6 35.42 -30.83 -71.94
N THR A 7 35.74 -29.93 -72.88
CA THR A 7 35.84 -28.50 -72.59
C THR A 7 34.47 -27.83 -72.44
N GLU A 8 33.44 -28.21 -73.19
CA GLU A 8 32.10 -27.68 -73.09
C GLU A 8 31.38 -28.15 -71.82
N LEU A 9 31.56 -29.41 -71.37
CA LEU A 9 30.99 -29.94 -70.13
C LEU A 9 31.64 -29.27 -68.89
N GLY A 10 32.97 -28.97 -68.98
CA GLY A 10 33.65 -28.27 -67.86
C GLY A 10 33.17 -26.82 -67.68
N TYR A 11 32.94 -26.09 -68.77
CA TYR A 11 32.44 -24.72 -68.75
C TYR A 11 30.94 -24.68 -68.24
N SER A 12 30.12 -25.62 -68.64
CA SER A 12 28.71 -25.69 -68.21
C SER A 12 28.61 -26.00 -66.72
N PHE A 13 29.46 -26.87 -66.16
CA PHE A 13 29.51 -27.19 -64.72
C PHE A 13 30.04 -26.00 -63.91
N TYR A 14 31.03 -25.25 -64.44
CA TYR A 14 31.59 -24.09 -63.76
C TYR A 14 30.60 -22.92 -63.68
N ILE A 15 29.84 -22.68 -64.75
CA ILE A 15 28.75 -21.66 -64.76
C ILE A 15 27.61 -22.05 -63.85
N CYS A 16 27.20 -23.32 -63.83
CA CYS A 16 26.13 -23.81 -62.94
C CYS A 16 26.55 -23.72 -61.46
N TRP A 17 27.81 -24.07 -61.12
CA TRP A 17 28.33 -23.99 -59.75
C TRP A 17 28.52 -22.55 -59.27
N SER A 18 28.93 -21.63 -60.13
CA SER A 18 29.01 -20.19 -59.86
C SER A 18 27.62 -19.56 -59.64
N TYR A 19 26.61 -20.02 -60.41
CA TYR A 19 25.24 -19.53 -60.26
C TYR A 19 24.60 -20.04 -58.96
N TYR A 20 24.87 -21.26 -58.56
CA TYR A 20 24.43 -21.82 -57.26
C TYR A 20 25.11 -21.13 -56.07
N LYS A 21 26.42 -20.81 -56.17
CA LYS A 21 27.11 -20.01 -55.13
C LYS A 21 26.51 -18.62 -55.00
N LEU A 22 26.17 -17.96 -56.10
CA LEU A 22 25.60 -16.62 -56.11
C LEU A 22 24.17 -16.60 -55.53
N LEU A 23 23.38 -17.64 -55.83
CA LEU A 23 22.04 -17.82 -55.26
C LEU A 23 22.10 -18.15 -53.76
N PHE A 24 23.04 -18.98 -53.35
CA PHE A 24 23.25 -19.33 -51.93
C PHE A 24 23.76 -18.14 -51.13
N MET A 25 24.69 -17.34 -51.66
CA MET A 25 25.12 -16.08 -51.04
C MET A 25 24.00 -15.04 -50.96
N LYS A 26 23.14 -14.91 -51.99
CA LYS A 26 21.97 -14.03 -51.95
C LYS A 26 20.92 -14.48 -50.93
N SER A 27 20.75 -15.78 -50.74
CA SER A 27 19.86 -16.34 -49.70
C SER A 27 20.43 -16.14 -48.30
N ILE A 28 21.75 -16.32 -48.10
CA ILE A 28 22.41 -16.05 -46.81
C ILE A 28 22.34 -14.55 -46.50
N PHE A 29 22.56 -13.67 -47.50
CA PHE A 29 22.47 -12.22 -47.29
C PHE A 29 21.06 -11.75 -46.98
N LYS A 30 20.03 -12.36 -47.60
CA LYS A 30 18.63 -12.10 -47.23
C LYS A 30 18.28 -12.64 -45.82
N PHE A 31 18.86 -13.76 -45.42
CA PHE A 31 18.67 -14.32 -44.06
C PHE A 31 19.37 -13.48 -43.01
N PHE A 32 20.55 -12.92 -43.31
CA PHE A 32 21.24 -11.98 -42.43
C PHE A 32 20.52 -10.63 -42.32
N ILE A 33 19.95 -10.11 -43.43
CA ILE A 33 19.14 -8.88 -43.40
C ILE A 33 17.82 -9.11 -42.64
N LEU A 34 17.21 -10.30 -42.75
CA LEU A 34 16.00 -10.64 -41.99
C LEU A 34 16.30 -10.85 -40.49
N PHE A 35 17.52 -11.27 -40.15
CA PHE A 35 17.95 -11.46 -38.75
C PHE A 35 18.45 -10.16 -38.11
N SER A 36 18.91 -9.18 -38.89
CA SER A 36 19.31 -7.87 -38.38
C SER A 36 18.15 -6.89 -38.16
N VAL A 37 16.92 -7.25 -38.54
CA VAL A 37 15.72 -6.41 -38.36
C VAL A 37 14.89 -6.80 -37.10
N VAL A 38 15.31 -7.84 -36.35
CA VAL A 38 14.53 -8.37 -35.21
C VAL A 38 15.22 -8.18 -33.86
N PHE A 39 16.33 -7.47 -33.80
CA PHE A 39 16.86 -7.00 -32.53
C PHE A 39 16.87 -5.45 -32.49
N ASP A 40 15.69 -4.85 -32.43
CA ASP A 40 15.54 -3.72 -31.53
C ASP A 40 15.72 -4.28 -30.11
N VAL A 41 16.95 -4.49 -29.73
CA VAL A 41 17.33 -4.47 -28.33
C VAL A 41 17.08 -3.02 -27.92
N ASN A 42 15.85 -2.70 -27.49
CA ASN A 42 15.64 -1.57 -26.61
C ASN A 42 16.58 -1.84 -25.43
N SER A 43 17.79 -1.33 -25.51
CA SER A 43 18.67 -1.20 -24.36
C SER A 43 17.90 -0.32 -23.39
N GLN A 44 17.20 -0.94 -22.44
CA GLN A 44 16.60 -0.21 -21.36
C GLN A 44 17.74 0.48 -20.63
N ASN A 45 17.79 1.79 -20.71
CA ASN A 45 18.79 2.60 -20.01
C ASN A 45 18.51 2.72 -18.52
N LEU A 46 17.53 1.96 -18.00
CA LEU A 46 17.19 1.95 -16.59
C LEU A 46 18.36 1.46 -15.76
N LYS A 47 18.98 2.36 -15.02
CA LYS A 47 20.04 2.04 -14.08
C LYS A 47 19.48 1.29 -12.88
N SER A 48 20.24 0.32 -12.37
CA SER A 48 19.95 -0.24 -11.05
C SER A 48 20.05 0.84 -9.98
N PRO A 49 19.42 0.66 -8.80
CA PRO A 49 19.59 1.61 -7.71
C PRO A 49 21.07 1.87 -7.37
N SER A 50 21.89 0.82 -7.34
CA SER A 50 23.34 0.93 -7.07
C SER A 50 24.08 1.76 -8.14
N ASP A 51 23.79 1.53 -9.42
CA ASP A 51 24.42 2.29 -10.52
C ASP A 51 23.98 3.75 -10.53
N PHE A 52 22.73 4.02 -10.17
CA PHE A 52 22.18 5.37 -10.11
C PHE A 52 22.73 6.16 -8.92
N LEU A 53 22.75 5.54 -7.74
CA LEU A 53 23.21 6.16 -6.51
C LEU A 53 24.73 6.30 -6.42
N GLY A 54 25.48 5.48 -7.17
CA GLY A 54 26.95 5.46 -7.14
C GLY A 54 27.53 4.72 -5.95
N TYR A 55 26.71 3.92 -5.25
CA TYR A 55 27.12 3.00 -4.18
C TYR A 55 26.15 1.81 -4.13
N ASP A 56 26.62 0.67 -3.65
CA ASP A 56 25.78 -0.53 -3.54
C ASP A 56 24.62 -0.29 -2.55
N ILE A 57 23.40 -0.59 -3.00
CA ILE A 57 22.20 -0.39 -2.17
C ILE A 57 22.32 -1.16 -0.84
N GLY A 58 22.01 -0.50 0.25
CA GLY A 58 22.18 -1.05 1.60
C GLY A 58 23.56 -0.83 2.22
N THR A 59 24.52 -0.22 1.52
CA THR A 59 25.83 0.17 2.09
C THR A 59 25.82 1.57 2.68
N GLN A 60 24.84 2.37 2.33
CA GLN A 60 24.57 3.70 2.88
C GLN A 60 23.06 3.92 2.99
N PHE A 61 22.62 4.89 3.78
CA PHE A 61 21.23 5.34 3.80
C PHE A 61 20.99 6.42 2.76
N SER A 62 20.08 6.19 1.84
CA SER A 62 19.61 7.20 0.90
C SER A 62 18.78 8.26 1.61
N ARG A 63 19.00 9.55 1.30
CA ARG A 63 18.08 10.62 1.71
C ARG A 63 16.84 10.60 0.85
N HIS A 64 15.75 11.16 1.35
CA HIS A 64 14.50 11.21 0.59
C HIS A 64 14.66 11.86 -0.80
N SER A 65 15.50 12.88 -0.94
CA SER A 65 15.79 13.50 -2.24
C SER A 65 16.38 12.52 -3.26
N GLN A 66 17.29 11.62 -2.83
CA GLN A 66 17.90 10.61 -3.70
C GLN A 66 16.85 9.56 -4.13
N VAL A 67 15.91 9.22 -3.23
CA VAL A 67 14.78 8.34 -3.57
C VAL A 67 13.89 9.01 -4.62
N VAL A 68 13.54 10.29 -4.43
CA VAL A 68 12.78 11.08 -5.42
C VAL A 68 13.48 11.08 -6.78
N ASP A 69 14.79 11.36 -6.79
CA ASP A 69 15.59 11.42 -8.02
C ASP A 69 15.64 10.05 -8.72
N TYR A 70 15.77 8.96 -7.96
CA TYR A 70 15.74 7.61 -8.53
C TYR A 70 14.38 7.26 -9.15
N PHE A 71 13.27 7.57 -8.47
CA PHE A 71 11.93 7.31 -9.01
C PHE A 71 11.60 8.19 -10.23
N ASN A 72 12.13 9.42 -10.29
CA ASN A 72 12.07 10.25 -11.50
C ASN A 72 12.82 9.58 -12.66
N HIS A 73 14.06 9.11 -12.41
CA HIS A 73 14.83 8.36 -13.41
C HIS A 73 14.07 7.13 -13.91
N VAL A 74 13.46 6.34 -13.00
CA VAL A 74 12.63 5.19 -13.41
C VAL A 74 11.47 5.62 -14.30
N SER A 75 10.79 6.70 -13.94
CA SER A 75 9.64 7.21 -14.71
C SER A 75 10.04 7.75 -16.09
N GLU A 76 11.24 8.31 -16.21
CA GLU A 76 11.78 8.82 -17.49
C GLU A 76 12.23 7.68 -18.42
N GLU A 77 12.95 6.69 -17.88
CA GLU A 77 13.49 5.57 -18.69
C GLU A 77 12.44 4.50 -19.00
N MET A 78 11.37 4.42 -18.18
CA MET A 78 10.29 3.43 -18.30
C MET A 78 8.92 4.11 -18.44
N ASP A 79 8.83 5.20 -19.21
CA ASP A 79 7.66 6.06 -19.37
C ASP A 79 6.40 5.31 -19.83
N LYS A 80 6.56 4.22 -20.58
CA LYS A 80 5.46 3.38 -21.05
C LYS A 80 4.95 2.37 -20.01
N ASN A 81 5.72 2.15 -18.95
CA ASN A 81 5.42 1.17 -17.90
C ASN A 81 5.19 1.80 -16.53
N THR A 82 5.44 3.12 -16.41
CA THR A 82 5.48 3.81 -15.12
C THR A 82 4.77 5.15 -15.19
N LEU A 83 3.93 5.43 -14.18
CA LEU A 83 3.40 6.77 -13.91
C LEU A 83 3.84 7.20 -12.52
N LEU A 84 4.46 8.35 -12.41
CA LEU A 84 4.83 8.94 -11.12
C LEU A 84 3.77 9.98 -10.70
N ILE A 85 3.15 9.77 -9.56
CA ILE A 85 2.07 10.61 -9.04
C ILE A 85 2.55 11.33 -7.77
N ASN A 86 2.70 12.64 -7.86
CA ASN A 86 2.92 13.48 -6.68
C ASN A 86 1.56 13.80 -6.04
N TYR A 87 1.36 13.40 -4.79
CA TYR A 87 0.08 13.58 -4.10
C TYR A 87 0.09 14.61 -2.98
N GLY A 88 1.25 15.21 -2.71
CA GLY A 88 1.33 16.27 -1.72
C GLY A 88 2.70 16.52 -1.15
N LYS A 89 2.73 17.10 0.03
CA LYS A 89 3.95 17.43 0.77
C LYS A 89 3.76 17.22 2.27
N THR A 90 4.85 16.84 2.94
CA THR A 90 4.93 16.79 4.40
C THR A 90 4.93 18.19 5.03
N TYR A 91 4.90 18.27 6.37
CA TYR A 91 5.08 19.52 7.10
C TYR A 91 6.43 20.20 6.80
N GLU A 92 7.49 19.44 6.55
CA GLU A 92 8.81 19.96 6.14
C GLU A 92 8.92 20.17 4.62
N ARG A 93 7.79 20.08 3.90
CA ARG A 93 7.65 20.34 2.46
C ARG A 93 8.35 19.33 1.56
N ARG A 94 8.71 18.15 2.06
CA ARG A 94 9.19 17.04 1.23
C ARG A 94 8.05 16.49 0.38
N PRO A 95 8.29 16.16 -0.90
CA PRO A 95 7.26 15.59 -1.75
C PRO A 95 6.79 14.23 -1.25
N LEU A 96 5.48 13.99 -1.30
CA LEU A 96 4.84 12.70 -1.12
C LEU A 96 4.41 12.21 -2.50
N PHE A 97 4.83 11.03 -2.88
CA PHE A 97 4.59 10.48 -4.21
C PHE A 97 4.54 8.96 -4.20
N TYR A 98 3.91 8.39 -5.22
CA TYR A 98 3.98 6.97 -5.50
C TYR A 98 4.17 6.73 -6.99
N ALA A 99 4.76 5.59 -7.33
CA ALA A 99 4.84 5.10 -8.71
C ALA A 99 3.74 4.06 -8.95
N VAL A 100 3.07 4.15 -10.10
CA VAL A 100 2.17 3.11 -10.62
C VAL A 100 2.92 2.41 -11.74
N ILE A 101 3.16 1.12 -11.61
CA ILE A 101 3.84 0.32 -12.62
C ILE A 101 2.96 -0.83 -13.11
N SER A 102 3.03 -1.10 -14.41
CA SER A 102 2.33 -2.22 -15.04
C SER A 102 2.91 -2.50 -16.43
N SER A 103 2.34 -3.46 -17.17
CA SER A 103 2.68 -3.62 -18.59
C SER A 103 2.29 -2.37 -19.39
N GLN A 104 2.94 -2.15 -20.52
CA GLN A 104 2.65 -1.00 -21.39
C GLN A 104 1.17 -0.93 -21.78
N ALA A 105 0.55 -2.06 -22.07
CA ALA A 105 -0.87 -2.14 -22.41
C ALA A 105 -1.75 -1.68 -21.24
N ASN A 106 -1.43 -2.11 -20.02
CA ASN A 106 -2.17 -1.73 -18.83
C ASN A 106 -2.00 -0.24 -18.48
N ILE A 107 -0.79 0.31 -18.64
CA ILE A 107 -0.55 1.74 -18.40
C ILE A 107 -1.34 2.61 -19.39
N ALA A 108 -1.44 2.20 -20.67
CA ALA A 108 -2.27 2.90 -21.66
C ALA A 108 -3.77 2.94 -21.27
N GLU A 109 -4.25 1.92 -20.55
CA GLU A 109 -5.65 1.78 -20.09
C GLU A 109 -5.82 2.02 -18.59
N ILE A 110 -4.84 2.60 -17.93
CA ILE A 110 -4.77 2.65 -16.46
C ILE A 110 -5.99 3.31 -15.80
N GLU A 111 -6.52 4.37 -16.41
CA GLU A 111 -7.70 5.06 -15.89
C GLU A 111 -8.96 4.18 -16.01
N ASN A 112 -9.10 3.41 -17.09
CA ASN A 112 -10.20 2.46 -17.25
C ASN A 112 -10.08 1.32 -16.23
N ILE A 113 -8.87 0.78 -16.01
CA ILE A 113 -8.60 -0.24 -14.97
C ILE A 113 -9.01 0.30 -13.60
N ARG A 114 -8.57 1.51 -13.26
CA ARG A 114 -8.87 2.16 -11.98
C ARG A 114 -10.38 2.39 -11.79
N LEU A 115 -11.08 2.91 -12.81
CA LEU A 115 -12.52 3.15 -12.76
C LEU A 115 -13.33 1.84 -12.71
N ASN A 116 -12.90 0.82 -13.44
CA ASN A 116 -13.52 -0.50 -13.37
C ASN A 116 -13.35 -1.14 -11.98
N ASN A 117 -12.21 -0.94 -11.34
CA ASN A 117 -12.03 -1.39 -9.96
C ASN A 117 -12.98 -0.68 -8.98
N LEU A 118 -13.14 0.64 -9.13
CA LEU A 118 -14.05 1.42 -8.29
C LEU A 118 -15.53 1.10 -8.52
N SER A 119 -15.90 0.47 -9.64
CA SER A 119 -17.27 0.02 -9.89
C SER A 119 -17.76 -1.02 -8.88
N ALA A 120 -16.86 -1.73 -8.20
CA ALA A 120 -17.20 -2.62 -7.10
C ALA A 120 -17.93 -1.90 -5.94
N LEU A 121 -17.77 -0.57 -5.83
CA LEU A 121 -18.45 0.27 -4.85
C LEU A 121 -19.85 0.72 -5.31
N ASP A 122 -20.26 0.44 -6.56
CA ASP A 122 -21.59 0.71 -7.07
C ASP A 122 -22.36 -0.59 -7.24
N PHE A 123 -23.39 -0.80 -6.41
CA PHE A 123 -24.19 -2.03 -6.44
C PHE A 123 -24.95 -2.25 -7.75
N ASN A 124 -25.11 -1.23 -8.58
CA ASN A 124 -25.77 -1.29 -9.88
C ASN A 124 -24.78 -1.41 -11.04
N ASP A 125 -23.47 -1.31 -10.79
CA ASP A 125 -22.44 -1.45 -11.81
C ASP A 125 -21.98 -2.91 -11.92
N ASN A 126 -21.92 -3.41 -13.15
CA ASN A 126 -21.51 -4.78 -13.45
C ASN A 126 -20.17 -4.85 -14.21
N ARG A 127 -19.44 -3.74 -14.30
CA ARG A 127 -18.09 -3.74 -14.88
C ARG A 127 -17.19 -4.64 -14.05
N ILE A 128 -16.32 -5.36 -14.72
CA ILE A 128 -15.35 -6.26 -14.09
C ILE A 128 -13.96 -5.76 -14.45
N ASN A 129 -13.12 -5.65 -13.45
CA ASN A 129 -11.69 -5.49 -13.62
C ASN A 129 -11.04 -6.88 -13.65
N ASP A 130 -9.99 -7.08 -14.44
CA ASP A 130 -9.24 -8.35 -14.53
C ASP A 130 -7.81 -8.23 -13.97
N LYS A 131 -7.37 -7.02 -13.67
CA LYS A 131 -6.04 -6.76 -13.10
C LYS A 131 -6.10 -6.66 -11.58
N ALA A 132 -5.17 -7.31 -10.89
CA ALA A 132 -5.02 -7.10 -9.46
C ALA A 132 -4.29 -5.78 -9.20
N ILE A 133 -4.81 -4.96 -8.29
CA ILE A 133 -4.15 -3.74 -7.83
C ILE A 133 -3.46 -4.05 -6.51
N VAL A 134 -2.13 -3.92 -6.48
CA VAL A 134 -1.28 -4.19 -5.32
C VAL A 134 -0.62 -2.89 -4.86
N TRP A 135 -0.79 -2.51 -3.61
CA TRP A 135 -0.15 -1.33 -3.01
C TRP A 135 0.95 -1.77 -2.04
N LEU A 136 2.18 -1.41 -2.34
CA LEU A 136 3.35 -1.63 -1.50
C LEU A 136 3.72 -0.31 -0.84
N SER A 137 3.56 -0.25 0.47
CA SER A 137 3.69 0.95 1.31
C SER A 137 4.93 0.84 2.18
N TYR A 138 5.87 1.77 2.03
CA TYR A 138 7.17 1.70 2.68
C TYR A 138 7.39 2.87 3.64
N SER A 139 8.12 2.62 4.74
CA SER A 139 8.64 3.64 5.66
C SER A 139 7.59 4.60 6.24
N VAL A 140 6.49 4.06 6.75
CA VAL A 140 5.56 4.83 7.60
C VAL A 140 6.26 5.26 8.89
N HIS A 141 7.21 4.45 9.39
CA HIS A 141 8.18 4.82 10.40
C HIS A 141 9.53 5.11 9.74
N GLY A 142 9.99 6.35 9.83
CA GLY A 142 11.16 6.79 9.08
C GLY A 142 12.49 6.17 9.50
N ASN A 143 12.61 5.68 10.75
CA ASN A 143 13.79 4.99 11.26
C ASN A 143 13.78 3.46 11.02
N GLU A 144 12.69 2.91 10.51
CA GLU A 144 12.60 1.54 10.01
C GLU A 144 13.10 1.53 8.55
N SER A 145 14.38 1.73 8.41
CA SER A 145 15.00 2.38 7.27
C SER A 145 15.30 1.49 6.07
N SER A 146 15.27 0.16 6.22
CA SER A 146 15.53 -0.78 5.11
C SER A 146 14.41 -0.78 4.07
N SER A 147 13.19 -0.47 4.48
CA SER A 147 12.02 -0.51 3.61
C SER A 147 12.12 0.49 2.45
N THR A 148 12.56 1.74 2.71
CA THR A 148 12.77 2.74 1.65
C THR A 148 13.82 2.29 0.61
N GLU A 149 14.94 1.72 1.07
CA GLU A 149 15.97 1.16 0.17
C GLU A 149 15.39 -0.01 -0.65
N ALA A 150 14.62 -0.89 0.00
CA ALA A 150 13.96 -2.01 -0.67
C ALA A 150 12.94 -1.56 -1.72
N SER A 151 12.28 -0.40 -1.54
CA SER A 151 11.33 0.13 -2.53
C SER A 151 11.99 0.40 -3.89
N MET A 152 13.22 0.96 -3.87
CA MET A 152 14.01 1.23 -5.08
C MET A 152 14.44 -0.08 -5.76
N GLN A 153 14.85 -1.08 -4.97
CA GLN A 153 15.23 -2.38 -5.52
C GLN A 153 14.00 -3.12 -6.07
N THR A 154 12.86 -3.04 -5.38
CA THR A 154 11.61 -3.70 -5.79
C THR A 154 11.10 -3.18 -7.13
N ILE A 155 11.05 -1.84 -7.32
CA ILE A 155 10.59 -1.27 -8.60
C ILE A 155 11.52 -1.66 -9.74
N TYR A 156 12.84 -1.63 -9.54
CA TYR A 156 13.81 -2.05 -10.53
C TYR A 156 13.61 -3.52 -10.93
N GLU A 157 13.50 -4.42 -9.97
CA GLU A 157 13.34 -5.85 -10.27
C GLU A 157 12.00 -6.19 -10.93
N LEU A 158 10.92 -5.55 -10.52
CA LEU A 158 9.61 -5.73 -11.17
C LEU A 158 9.65 -5.28 -12.63
N LEU A 159 10.31 -4.16 -12.94
CA LEU A 159 10.38 -3.65 -14.31
C LEU A 159 11.37 -4.40 -15.21
N THR A 160 12.42 -5.02 -14.65
CA THR A 160 13.51 -5.63 -15.44
C THR A 160 13.53 -7.15 -15.39
N LYS A 161 13.34 -7.75 -14.21
CA LYS A 161 13.48 -9.20 -14.01
C LYS A 161 12.14 -9.92 -13.91
N ARG A 162 11.09 -9.24 -13.46
CA ARG A 162 9.78 -9.82 -13.19
C ARG A 162 8.65 -9.02 -13.86
N SER A 163 8.91 -8.49 -15.05
CA SER A 163 7.91 -7.78 -15.85
C SER A 163 6.74 -8.67 -16.30
N ASP A 164 6.93 -9.99 -16.29
CA ASP A 164 5.90 -11.01 -16.49
C ASP A 164 4.71 -10.85 -15.53
N LEU A 165 4.97 -10.45 -14.28
CA LEU A 165 3.95 -10.25 -13.26
C LEU A 165 3.05 -9.04 -13.56
N LEU A 166 3.58 -8.05 -14.28
CA LEU A 166 2.91 -6.79 -14.57
C LEU A 166 1.80 -6.92 -15.65
N GLU A 167 1.73 -8.05 -16.35
CA GLU A 167 0.63 -8.32 -17.29
C GLU A 167 -0.73 -8.43 -16.58
N ASN A 168 -0.76 -8.98 -15.37
CA ASN A 168 -1.98 -9.22 -14.60
C ASN A 168 -2.09 -8.31 -13.38
N THR A 169 -1.12 -7.42 -13.14
CA THR A 169 -1.12 -6.53 -11.99
C THR A 169 -0.86 -5.07 -12.35
N VAL A 170 -1.46 -4.20 -11.58
CA VAL A 170 -1.05 -2.80 -11.40
C VAL A 170 -0.42 -2.71 -10.01
N VAL A 171 0.86 -2.40 -9.95
CA VAL A 171 1.58 -2.27 -8.67
C VAL A 171 1.80 -0.80 -8.36
N ILE A 172 1.37 -0.39 -7.19
CA ILE A 172 1.57 0.96 -6.65
C ILE A 172 2.67 0.86 -5.59
N ILE A 173 3.73 1.63 -5.76
CA ILE A 173 4.86 1.67 -4.84
C ILE A 173 4.92 3.07 -4.23
N ASP A 174 4.61 3.19 -2.94
CA ASP A 174 4.79 4.41 -2.14
C ASP A 174 6.09 4.25 -1.33
N PRO A 175 7.20 4.84 -1.79
CA PRO A 175 8.54 4.48 -1.32
C PRO A 175 8.86 5.03 0.07
N CYS A 176 8.14 6.04 0.54
CA CYS A 176 8.42 6.66 1.83
C CYS A 176 7.24 7.52 2.31
N LEU A 177 6.40 6.95 3.16
CA LEU A 177 5.25 7.64 3.75
C LEU A 177 5.63 8.73 4.76
N ASN A 178 6.81 8.60 5.38
CA ASN A 178 7.32 9.52 6.39
C ASN A 178 8.70 10.07 6.03
N PRO A 179 8.80 10.94 4.99
CA PRO A 179 10.09 11.49 4.57
C PRO A 179 10.77 12.34 5.64
N ASP A 180 10.00 13.01 6.51
CA ASP A 180 10.56 13.86 7.59
C ASP A 180 11.26 13.01 8.65
N GLY A 181 10.62 11.92 9.08
CA GLY A 181 11.22 10.94 9.97
C GLY A 181 12.40 10.22 9.34
N ARG A 182 12.29 9.83 8.08
CA ARG A 182 13.35 9.17 7.31
C ARG A 182 14.62 10.02 7.25
N ASP A 183 14.51 11.27 6.83
CA ASP A 183 15.67 12.16 6.72
C ASP A 183 16.26 12.52 8.09
N ARG A 184 15.43 12.61 9.13
CA ARG A 184 15.91 12.80 10.50
C ARG A 184 16.82 11.66 10.92
N TYR A 185 16.39 10.40 10.70
CA TYR A 185 17.19 9.23 11.00
C TYR A 185 18.46 9.14 10.14
N ALA A 186 18.32 9.21 8.81
CA ALA A 186 19.44 9.08 7.89
C ALA A 186 20.52 10.15 8.11
N ASN A 187 20.13 11.41 8.38
CA ASN A 187 21.08 12.49 8.66
C ASN A 187 21.81 12.29 9.99
N TRP A 188 21.09 11.88 11.04
CA TRP A 188 21.71 11.56 12.32
C TRP A 188 22.68 10.39 12.18
N TYR A 189 22.26 9.30 11.55
CA TYR A 189 23.10 8.13 11.37
C TYR A 189 24.40 8.46 10.64
N ASN A 190 24.30 9.17 9.51
CA ASN A 190 25.47 9.57 8.72
C ASN A 190 26.45 10.49 9.46
N GLN A 191 25.99 11.19 10.53
CA GLN A 191 26.86 12.02 11.38
C GLN A 191 27.55 11.21 12.48
N THR A 192 27.00 10.08 12.87
CA THR A 192 27.46 9.30 14.04
C THR A 192 28.16 8.00 13.69
N THR A 193 27.92 7.47 12.47
CA THR A 193 28.54 6.22 12.02
C THR A 193 30.04 6.35 11.82
N THR A 194 30.77 5.27 12.05
CA THR A 194 32.20 5.15 11.77
C THR A 194 32.43 4.48 10.41
N ILE A 195 33.67 4.55 9.87
CA ILE A 195 34.07 3.86 8.64
C ILE A 195 35.24 2.91 8.97
N PRO A 196 35.04 1.58 8.91
CA PRO A 196 33.77 0.88 8.71
C PRO A 196 32.80 1.10 9.88
N TYR A 197 31.49 0.89 9.66
CA TYR A 197 30.48 0.96 10.70
C TYR A 197 30.75 -0.03 11.85
N ASN A 198 30.32 0.30 13.05
CA ASN A 198 30.56 -0.50 14.23
C ASN A 198 29.34 -1.37 14.56
N THR A 199 29.49 -2.69 14.53
CA THR A 199 28.41 -3.64 14.82
C THR A 199 28.07 -3.79 16.30
N ASN A 200 28.82 -3.16 17.21
CA ASN A 200 28.59 -3.27 18.64
C ASN A 200 27.39 -2.42 19.07
N LYS A 201 26.38 -3.05 19.64
CA LYS A 201 25.13 -2.43 20.10
C LYS A 201 25.33 -1.21 21.05
N ILE A 202 26.47 -1.12 21.72
CA ILE A 202 26.74 0.03 22.61
C ILE A 202 27.27 1.27 21.87
N SER A 203 27.66 1.14 20.60
CA SER A 203 28.10 2.27 19.76
C SER A 203 27.02 3.32 19.62
N MET A 204 27.44 4.58 19.43
CA MET A 204 26.51 5.73 19.29
C MET A 204 25.62 5.61 18.05
N GLU A 205 26.08 4.97 17.00
CA GLU A 205 25.31 4.74 15.76
C GLU A 205 24.11 3.78 15.92
N HIS A 206 23.97 3.15 17.11
CA HIS A 206 22.84 2.31 17.49
C HIS A 206 21.96 2.95 18.57
N LYS A 207 22.18 4.24 18.88
CA LYS A 207 21.47 4.99 19.92
C LYS A 207 20.86 6.26 19.35
N GLU A 208 19.81 6.07 18.55
CA GLU A 208 19.08 7.20 17.99
C GLU A 208 18.59 8.13 19.11
N PRO A 209 18.92 9.43 19.06
CA PRO A 209 18.49 10.36 20.08
C PRO A 209 17.02 10.76 19.89
N TRP A 210 16.39 11.23 20.94
CA TRP A 210 15.12 11.94 20.84
C TRP A 210 15.31 13.32 20.20
N PRO A 211 14.44 13.76 19.29
CA PRO A 211 13.32 13.02 18.68
C PRO A 211 13.81 12.07 17.58
N GLY A 212 13.43 10.79 17.70
CA GLY A 212 13.76 9.77 16.71
C GLY A 212 12.99 9.90 15.40
N GLY A 213 13.42 9.15 14.39
CA GLY A 213 12.83 9.15 13.05
C GLY A 213 11.54 8.34 12.90
N ARG A 214 11.08 7.64 13.97
CA ARG A 214 9.83 6.87 13.90
C ARG A 214 8.64 7.74 13.50
N ALA A 215 8.44 8.84 14.20
CA ALA A 215 7.30 9.73 14.03
C ALA A 215 7.54 10.79 12.92
N ASN A 216 6.46 11.46 12.49
CA ASN A 216 6.53 12.58 11.54
C ASN A 216 7.17 13.85 12.18
N HIS A 217 7.07 15.00 11.50
CA HIS A 217 7.59 16.28 12.01
C HIS A 217 7.06 16.64 13.41
N TYR A 218 5.75 16.48 13.63
CA TYR A 218 5.10 16.82 14.90
C TYR A 218 5.05 15.67 15.91
N LEU A 219 5.83 14.63 15.69
CA LEU A 219 5.98 13.46 16.56
C LEU A 219 4.70 12.60 16.67
N PHE A 220 3.87 12.60 15.63
CA PHE A 220 2.77 11.66 15.50
C PHE A 220 3.23 10.37 14.81
N ASP A 221 2.77 9.24 15.33
CA ASP A 221 2.92 7.94 14.69
C ASP A 221 1.91 7.79 13.56
N LEU A 222 2.40 7.83 12.31
CA LEU A 222 1.54 7.74 11.12
C LEU A 222 0.90 6.36 10.95
N ASN A 223 1.44 5.32 11.61
CA ASN A 223 0.81 4.00 11.68
C ASN A 223 -0.21 3.88 12.85
N ARG A 224 -0.61 4.98 13.45
CA ARG A 224 -1.76 5.12 14.35
C ARG A 224 -2.80 6.10 13.80
N ASP A 225 -2.55 6.64 12.59
CA ASP A 225 -3.32 7.75 12.00
C ASP A 225 -4.03 7.40 10.67
N TRP A 226 -4.11 6.11 10.32
CA TRP A 226 -4.81 5.67 9.10
C TRP A 226 -6.32 5.99 9.12
N ALA A 227 -6.99 5.73 10.23
CA ALA A 227 -8.40 6.08 10.39
C ALA A 227 -8.59 7.52 10.87
N TRP A 228 -7.76 8.00 11.78
CA TRP A 228 -7.94 9.32 12.38
C TRP A 228 -7.61 10.48 11.45
N ILE A 229 -6.67 10.28 10.50
CA ILE A 229 -6.29 11.25 9.47
C ILE A 229 -6.05 12.66 10.02
N THR A 230 -5.37 12.74 11.16
CA THR A 230 -5.08 14.01 11.84
C THR A 230 -3.89 14.73 11.21
N GLN A 231 -2.97 13.97 10.60
CA GLN A 231 -1.74 14.48 9.98
C GLN A 231 -1.91 14.73 8.50
N VAL A 232 -1.19 15.72 7.94
CA VAL A 232 -1.29 16.07 6.52
C VAL A 232 -0.86 14.92 5.60
N GLU A 233 0.13 14.13 6.02
CA GLU A 233 0.58 12.95 5.31
C GLU A 233 -0.55 11.92 5.19
N SER A 234 -1.24 11.63 6.30
CA SER A 234 -2.36 10.68 6.35
C SER A 234 -3.56 11.16 5.54
N GLN A 235 -3.89 12.47 5.60
CA GLN A 235 -4.99 13.07 4.83
C GLN A 235 -4.75 12.93 3.33
N GLN A 236 -3.55 13.28 2.87
CA GLN A 236 -3.18 13.23 1.47
C GLN A 236 -3.14 11.78 0.97
N ARG A 237 -2.52 10.87 1.73
CA ARG A 237 -2.49 9.44 1.44
C ARG A 237 -3.89 8.83 1.32
N LEU A 238 -4.78 9.09 2.28
CA LEU A 238 -6.14 8.55 2.24
C LEU A 238 -6.91 8.99 0.99
N ASN A 239 -6.73 10.25 0.55
CA ASN A 239 -7.35 10.74 -0.68
C ASN A 239 -6.92 9.92 -1.90
N GLU A 240 -5.63 9.60 -2.01
CA GLU A 240 -5.11 8.77 -3.10
C GLU A 240 -5.52 7.31 -2.95
N TYR A 241 -5.41 6.75 -1.74
CA TYR A 241 -5.81 5.38 -1.46
C TYR A 241 -7.27 5.11 -1.89
N GLN A 242 -8.16 6.04 -1.62
CA GLN A 242 -9.57 5.96 -2.00
C GLN A 242 -9.83 6.13 -3.52
N LYS A 243 -8.85 6.56 -4.30
CA LYS A 243 -8.96 6.58 -5.77
C LYS A 243 -8.63 5.22 -6.37
N TRP A 244 -7.81 4.43 -5.69
CA TRP A 244 -7.34 3.14 -6.17
C TRP A 244 -8.08 1.96 -5.56
N MET A 245 -8.34 1.99 -4.24
CA MET A 245 -8.96 0.89 -3.50
C MET A 245 -8.31 -0.46 -3.84
N PRO A 246 -7.03 -0.69 -3.48
CA PRO A 246 -6.26 -1.85 -3.91
C PRO A 246 -6.85 -3.16 -3.38
N HIS A 247 -6.60 -4.26 -4.10
CA HIS A 247 -6.97 -5.62 -3.67
C HIS A 247 -6.02 -6.18 -2.61
N VAL A 248 -4.73 -5.79 -2.69
CA VAL A 248 -3.69 -6.22 -1.75
C VAL A 248 -2.92 -4.98 -1.28
N HIS A 249 -2.67 -4.91 0.02
CA HIS A 249 -1.88 -3.84 0.63
C HIS A 249 -0.85 -4.43 1.58
N VAL A 250 0.39 -3.98 1.46
CA VAL A 250 1.48 -4.35 2.36
C VAL A 250 2.09 -3.09 2.96
N ASP A 251 2.20 -3.07 4.29
CA ASP A 251 2.95 -2.05 5.03
C ASP A 251 4.27 -2.64 5.55
N PHE A 252 5.40 -2.08 5.10
CA PHE A 252 6.74 -2.60 5.38
C PHE A 252 7.37 -1.90 6.57
N HIS A 253 7.71 -2.69 7.59
CA HIS A 253 8.17 -2.28 8.91
C HIS A 253 9.47 -2.95 9.36
N GLU A 254 9.99 -2.48 10.50
CA GLU A 254 11.07 -3.15 11.22
C GLU A 254 10.73 -3.31 12.71
N GLN A 255 11.02 -4.49 13.24
CA GLN A 255 10.89 -4.86 14.65
C GLN A 255 12.27 -5.05 15.34
N GLY A 256 12.30 -5.65 16.52
CA GLY A 256 13.53 -5.86 17.30
C GLY A 256 14.62 -6.59 16.52
N ILE A 257 15.90 -6.21 16.77
CA ILE A 257 17.07 -6.71 16.02
C ILE A 257 17.33 -8.22 16.10
N ASN A 258 16.71 -8.90 17.06
CA ASN A 258 16.87 -10.35 17.28
C ASN A 258 15.68 -11.17 16.76
N GLU A 259 14.65 -10.50 16.27
CA GLU A 259 13.43 -11.18 15.81
C GLU A 259 13.62 -11.76 14.41
N PRO A 260 13.05 -12.94 14.11
CA PRO A 260 12.92 -13.43 12.74
C PRO A 260 12.04 -12.48 11.92
N TYR A 261 12.05 -12.63 10.60
CA TYR A 261 11.16 -11.86 9.74
C TYR A 261 9.69 -12.26 9.98
N TYR A 262 8.77 -11.27 10.06
CA TYR A 262 7.35 -11.52 10.13
C TYR A 262 6.66 -11.20 8.81
N PHE A 263 5.76 -12.09 8.38
CA PHE A 263 4.80 -11.88 7.30
C PHE A 263 3.49 -12.62 7.57
N ALA A 264 2.44 -12.27 6.80
CA ALA A 264 1.13 -12.88 6.91
C ALA A 264 1.16 -14.43 6.88
N PRO A 265 0.16 -15.11 7.45
CA PRO A 265 -1.06 -14.58 8.03
C PRO A 265 -0.88 -13.99 9.43
N ALA A 266 -1.75 -13.01 9.74
CA ALA A 266 -1.77 -12.30 11.01
C ALA A 266 -2.18 -13.20 12.18
N ALA A 267 -1.92 -12.73 13.41
CA ALA A 267 -2.40 -13.36 14.64
C ALA A 267 -3.90 -13.12 14.86
N GLU A 268 -4.52 -13.95 15.69
CA GLU A 268 -5.83 -13.63 16.29
C GLU A 268 -5.65 -12.56 17.40
N PRO A 269 -6.67 -11.73 17.69
CA PRO A 269 -8.01 -11.80 17.13
C PRO A 269 -8.14 -11.09 15.77
N TYR A 270 -8.96 -11.64 14.90
CA TYR A 270 -9.47 -10.93 13.73
C TYR A 270 -10.80 -10.27 14.07
N HIS A 271 -11.01 -9.06 13.58
CA HIS A 271 -12.34 -8.45 13.63
C HIS A 271 -13.35 -9.25 12.80
N GLU A 272 -14.61 -9.36 13.28
CA GLU A 272 -15.63 -10.21 12.65
C GLU A 272 -16.00 -9.81 11.21
N VAL A 273 -15.76 -8.56 10.78
CA VAL A 273 -16.02 -8.12 9.39
C VAL A 273 -15.00 -8.65 8.40
N ILE A 274 -13.84 -9.16 8.87
CA ILE A 274 -12.79 -9.71 8.01
C ILE A 274 -13.24 -11.06 7.48
N THR A 275 -13.38 -11.13 6.16
CA THR A 275 -13.94 -12.30 5.49
C THR A 275 -13.01 -13.50 5.53
N LYS A 276 -13.60 -14.71 5.40
CA LYS A 276 -12.81 -15.93 5.27
C LYS A 276 -11.84 -15.87 4.09
N TRP A 277 -12.26 -15.26 2.97
CA TRP A 277 -11.42 -15.09 1.78
C TRP A 277 -10.16 -14.27 2.09
N GLN A 278 -10.30 -13.14 2.78
CA GLN A 278 -9.14 -12.31 3.15
C GLN A 278 -8.14 -13.11 4.00
N ARG A 279 -8.61 -13.89 4.96
CA ARG A 279 -7.75 -14.77 5.79
C ARG A 279 -7.08 -15.88 4.95
N ASP A 280 -7.83 -16.55 4.10
CA ASP A 280 -7.33 -17.62 3.24
C ASP A 280 -6.25 -17.09 2.27
N PHE A 281 -6.43 -15.88 1.74
CA PHE A 281 -5.46 -15.29 0.82
C PHE A 281 -4.18 -14.84 1.52
N GLN A 282 -4.27 -14.32 2.74
CA GLN A 282 -3.08 -14.07 3.57
C GLN A 282 -2.27 -15.35 3.76
N PHE A 283 -2.95 -16.48 3.96
CA PHE A 283 -2.29 -17.78 4.08
C PHE A 283 -1.61 -18.21 2.76
N MET A 284 -2.20 -17.94 1.61
CA MET A 284 -1.59 -18.22 0.30
C MET A 284 -0.32 -17.37 0.08
N ILE A 285 -0.38 -16.07 0.38
CA ILE A 285 0.79 -15.18 0.32
C ILE A 285 1.87 -15.66 1.29
N GLY A 286 1.51 -15.97 2.54
CA GLY A 286 2.46 -16.46 3.54
C GLY A 286 3.18 -17.73 3.12
N LYS A 287 2.50 -18.67 2.48
CA LYS A 287 3.13 -19.88 1.91
C LYS A 287 4.14 -19.56 0.81
N ASN A 288 3.84 -18.59 -0.05
CA ASN A 288 4.76 -18.19 -1.11
C ASN A 288 5.99 -17.46 -0.54
N ASN A 289 5.79 -16.59 0.45
CA ASN A 289 6.90 -15.95 1.16
C ASN A 289 7.78 -17.01 1.85
N ALA A 290 7.17 -17.96 2.57
CA ALA A 290 7.88 -19.05 3.24
C ALA A 290 8.77 -19.83 2.28
N LYS A 291 8.28 -20.15 1.08
CA LYS A 291 9.07 -20.83 0.04
C LYS A 291 10.39 -20.10 -0.24
N TYR A 292 10.33 -18.80 -0.48
CA TYR A 292 11.52 -17.99 -0.77
C TYR A 292 12.44 -17.85 0.44
N PHE A 293 11.88 -17.75 1.64
CA PHE A 293 12.65 -17.64 2.87
C PHE A 293 13.36 -18.96 3.19
N ASP A 294 12.67 -20.10 3.04
CA ASP A 294 13.25 -21.45 3.21
C ASP A 294 14.38 -21.70 2.20
N GLU A 295 14.18 -21.35 0.93
CA GLU A 295 15.20 -21.48 -0.13
C GLU A 295 16.48 -20.68 0.18
N ASN A 296 16.37 -19.56 0.89
CA ASN A 296 17.49 -18.71 1.29
C ASN A 296 18.01 -18.98 2.72
N GLY A 297 17.34 -19.85 3.48
CA GLY A 297 17.70 -20.17 4.87
C GLY A 297 17.44 -19.00 5.84
N TRP A 298 16.45 -18.14 5.55
CA TRP A 298 16.07 -17.01 6.39
C TRP A 298 14.99 -17.42 7.38
N LEU A 299 15.15 -16.98 8.64
CA LEU A 299 14.18 -17.25 9.69
C LEU A 299 12.97 -16.32 9.56
N TYR A 300 11.79 -16.88 9.79
CA TYR A 300 10.53 -16.14 9.79
C TYR A 300 9.53 -16.73 10.78
N PHE A 301 8.49 -15.96 11.08
CA PHE A 301 7.31 -16.43 11.84
C PHE A 301 6.02 -15.82 11.29
N THR A 302 4.90 -16.41 11.66
CA THR A 302 3.55 -15.99 11.28
C THR A 302 2.58 -16.24 12.43
N LYS A 303 1.42 -15.61 12.43
CA LYS A 303 0.33 -15.85 13.40
C LYS A 303 0.66 -15.55 14.85
N GLU A 304 1.66 -14.73 15.08
CA GLU A 304 2.07 -14.31 16.41
C GLU A 304 2.16 -12.78 16.46
N ILE A 305 1.87 -12.17 17.60
CA ILE A 305 2.00 -10.75 17.93
C ILE A 305 1.01 -9.85 17.18
N PHE A 306 1.09 -9.76 15.85
CA PHE A 306 0.38 -8.76 15.04
C PHE A 306 -1.01 -9.25 14.65
N ASP A 307 -2.05 -8.68 15.28
CA ASP A 307 -3.46 -8.96 14.99
C ASP A 307 -4.05 -8.01 13.93
N LEU A 308 -5.28 -8.27 13.50
CA LEU A 308 -6.03 -7.40 12.59
C LEU A 308 -7.33 -6.91 13.28
N LEU A 309 -7.16 -6.02 14.24
CA LEU A 309 -8.25 -5.53 15.07
C LEU A 309 -8.39 -4.00 15.04
N TYR A 310 -7.37 -3.25 15.45
CA TYR A 310 -7.44 -1.80 15.54
C TYR A 310 -7.51 -1.13 14.18
N PRO A 311 -8.56 -0.31 13.87
CA PRO A 311 -8.83 0.17 12.52
C PRO A 311 -7.87 1.25 12.00
N SER A 312 -6.84 1.62 12.73
CA SER A 312 -5.95 2.72 12.34
C SER A 312 -4.50 2.30 12.09
N TYR A 313 -4.27 1.01 11.82
CA TYR A 313 -3.01 0.47 11.32
C TYR A 313 -3.00 0.36 9.78
N GLY A 314 -1.80 0.30 9.21
CA GLY A 314 -1.57 0.21 7.77
C GLY A 314 -1.97 -1.11 7.12
N ASP A 315 -2.20 -2.15 7.87
CA ASP A 315 -2.75 -3.42 7.42
C ASP A 315 -4.26 -3.53 7.65
N THR A 316 -4.73 -3.08 8.82
CA THR A 316 -6.11 -3.29 9.27
C THR A 316 -7.08 -2.34 8.58
N TYR A 317 -6.75 -1.05 8.44
CA TYR A 317 -7.60 -0.08 7.74
C TYR A 317 -7.85 -0.48 6.27
N PRO A 318 -6.83 -0.85 5.47
CA PRO A 318 -7.03 -1.43 4.15
C PRO A 318 -7.92 -2.67 4.16
N THR A 319 -7.78 -3.54 5.15
CA THR A 319 -8.57 -4.77 5.26
C THR A 319 -10.06 -4.47 5.45
N TYR A 320 -10.40 -3.43 6.20
CA TYR A 320 -11.79 -2.95 6.37
C TYR A 320 -12.35 -2.25 5.11
N LEU A 321 -11.49 -1.94 4.16
CA LEU A 321 -11.85 -1.44 2.83
C LEU A 321 -11.82 -2.53 1.74
N GLY A 322 -11.74 -3.81 2.12
CA GLY A 322 -11.81 -4.95 1.20
C GLY A 322 -10.48 -5.47 0.70
N ALA A 323 -9.37 -4.80 1.00
CA ALA A 323 -8.04 -5.30 0.65
C ALA A 323 -7.63 -6.52 1.48
N ILE A 324 -6.63 -7.25 0.98
CA ILE A 324 -5.83 -8.17 1.79
C ILE A 324 -4.72 -7.32 2.41
N GLY A 325 -4.97 -6.75 3.59
CA GLY A 325 -4.02 -5.91 4.30
C GLY A 325 -3.04 -6.75 5.11
N MET A 326 -1.76 -6.38 5.08
CA MET A 326 -0.68 -7.12 5.75
C MET A 326 0.41 -6.17 6.23
N THR A 327 1.01 -6.51 7.36
CA THR A 327 2.26 -5.95 7.84
C THR A 327 3.38 -6.95 7.61
N TYR A 328 4.54 -6.45 7.16
CA TYR A 328 5.79 -7.22 7.09
C TYR A 328 6.82 -6.56 7.99
N GLU A 329 7.41 -7.35 8.90
CA GLU A 329 8.34 -6.85 9.90
C GLU A 329 9.73 -7.49 9.73
N GLN A 330 10.70 -6.68 9.37
CA GLN A 330 12.10 -7.05 9.32
C GLN A 330 12.78 -6.73 10.67
N ALA A 331 13.70 -7.55 11.11
CA ALA A 331 14.56 -7.16 12.22
C ALA A 331 15.35 -5.87 11.92
N GLY A 332 15.42 -4.93 12.89
CA GLY A 332 16.13 -3.66 12.64
C GLY A 332 15.70 -2.53 13.59
N GLY A 333 14.47 -2.09 13.46
CA GLY A 333 13.75 -1.21 14.38
C GLY A 333 14.45 0.09 14.77
N GLY A 334 15.11 0.78 13.83
CA GLY A 334 15.86 2.02 14.08
C GLY A 334 17.22 1.82 14.78
N VAL A 335 17.50 0.61 15.27
CA VAL A 335 18.72 0.30 16.04
C VAL A 335 19.82 -0.28 15.16
N ALA A 336 19.46 -1.04 14.11
CA ALA A 336 20.43 -1.84 13.37
C ALA A 336 21.44 -1.01 12.54
N GLY A 337 21.12 0.22 12.15
CA GLY A 337 22.04 1.04 11.33
C GLY A 337 22.40 0.35 10.02
N LEU A 338 23.65 0.45 9.58
CA LEU A 338 24.17 -0.30 8.42
C LEU A 338 24.44 -1.76 8.76
N GLY A 339 24.66 -2.09 10.02
CA GLY A 339 24.82 -3.45 10.49
C GLY A 339 25.07 -3.53 11.99
N ILE A 340 24.49 -4.55 12.62
CA ILE A 340 24.58 -4.80 14.06
C ILE A 340 24.79 -6.29 14.33
N LEU A 341 25.54 -6.61 15.36
CA LEU A 341 25.69 -7.97 15.86
C LEU A 341 24.45 -8.33 16.69
N ASN A 342 23.67 -9.31 16.22
CA ASN A 342 22.50 -9.80 16.95
C ASN A 342 22.88 -10.78 18.09
N SER A 343 21.90 -11.23 18.87
CA SER A 343 22.12 -12.16 19.99
C SER A 343 22.60 -13.56 19.57
N GLU A 344 22.42 -13.93 18.29
CA GLU A 344 22.93 -15.19 17.72
C GLU A 344 24.39 -15.10 17.25
N GLY A 345 25.03 -13.93 17.38
CA GLY A 345 26.38 -13.69 16.89
C GLY A 345 26.49 -13.49 15.38
N LYS A 346 25.36 -13.18 14.71
CA LYS A 346 25.31 -12.86 13.28
C LYS A 346 25.24 -11.35 13.07
N ASN A 347 25.91 -10.85 12.04
CA ASN A 347 25.74 -9.46 11.61
C ASN A 347 24.45 -9.35 10.79
N LEU A 348 23.52 -8.56 11.30
CA LEU A 348 22.32 -8.15 10.58
C LEU A 348 22.65 -6.87 9.80
N THR A 349 22.88 -6.98 8.51
CA THR A 349 23.25 -5.83 7.66
C THR A 349 22.03 -5.16 7.03
N LEU A 350 22.18 -3.89 6.61
CA LEU A 350 21.15 -3.22 5.82
C LEU A 350 20.94 -3.91 4.46
N VAL A 351 22.01 -4.44 3.86
CA VAL A 351 21.94 -5.22 2.60
C VAL A 351 21.01 -6.44 2.74
N ASP A 352 21.15 -7.21 3.83
CA ASP A 352 20.27 -8.37 4.08
C ASP A 352 18.82 -7.94 4.27
N ARG A 353 18.59 -6.87 5.05
CA ARG A 353 17.25 -6.34 5.34
C ARG A 353 16.55 -5.84 4.06
N VAL A 354 17.28 -5.14 3.19
CA VAL A 354 16.77 -4.71 1.87
C VAL A 354 16.38 -5.91 1.02
N LYS A 355 17.23 -6.95 0.98
CA LYS A 355 16.96 -8.16 0.22
C LYS A 355 15.71 -8.89 0.72
N HIS A 356 15.53 -9.02 2.03
CA HIS A 356 14.36 -9.67 2.62
C HIS A 356 13.06 -8.96 2.21
N HIS A 357 13.00 -7.63 2.38
CA HIS A 357 11.82 -6.84 1.98
C HIS A 357 11.55 -6.88 0.48
N THR A 358 12.60 -6.82 -0.35
CA THR A 358 12.46 -6.92 -1.81
C THR A 358 11.84 -8.25 -2.22
N VAL A 359 12.35 -9.36 -1.69
CA VAL A 359 11.84 -10.71 -1.98
C VAL A 359 10.40 -10.86 -1.51
N ALA A 360 10.06 -10.42 -0.30
CA ALA A 360 8.70 -10.49 0.22
C ALA A 360 7.71 -9.65 -0.61
N GLY A 361 8.12 -8.46 -1.06
CA GLY A 361 7.32 -7.60 -1.93
C GLY A 361 7.05 -8.25 -3.29
N ILE A 362 8.07 -8.77 -3.96
CA ILE A 362 7.94 -9.45 -5.27
C ILE A 362 7.10 -10.72 -5.14
N SER A 363 7.31 -11.53 -4.10
CA SER A 363 6.53 -12.72 -3.82
C SER A 363 5.03 -12.40 -3.64
N THR A 364 4.71 -11.27 -3.02
CA THR A 364 3.32 -10.80 -2.87
C THR A 364 2.70 -10.44 -4.22
N VAL A 365 3.44 -9.74 -5.09
CA VAL A 365 3.00 -9.41 -6.44
C VAL A 365 2.81 -10.68 -7.28
N GLU A 366 3.68 -11.68 -7.14
CA GLU A 366 3.60 -12.96 -7.82
C GLU A 366 2.28 -13.69 -7.53
N ILE A 367 1.92 -13.87 -6.26
CA ILE A 367 0.65 -14.50 -5.87
C ILE A 367 -0.55 -13.66 -6.29
N SER A 368 -0.44 -12.34 -6.24
CA SER A 368 -1.49 -11.43 -6.69
C SER A 368 -1.73 -11.53 -8.20
N SER A 369 -0.65 -11.60 -9.00
CA SER A 369 -0.71 -11.79 -10.45
C SER A 369 -1.37 -13.13 -10.82
N ALA A 370 -0.96 -14.22 -10.15
CA ALA A 370 -1.50 -15.55 -10.39
C ALA A 370 -2.98 -15.70 -9.99
N ASN A 371 -3.52 -14.80 -9.18
CA ASN A 371 -4.89 -14.85 -8.66
C ASN A 371 -5.71 -13.59 -8.97
N SER A 372 -5.34 -12.82 -10.00
CA SER A 372 -5.94 -11.51 -10.29
C SER A 372 -7.46 -11.58 -10.49
N GLU A 373 -7.97 -12.55 -11.24
CA GLU A 373 -9.41 -12.76 -11.46
C GLU A 373 -10.16 -13.05 -10.14
N LYS A 374 -9.58 -13.92 -9.31
CA LYS A 374 -10.19 -14.28 -8.03
C LYS A 374 -10.20 -13.11 -7.05
N LEU A 375 -9.11 -12.33 -6.99
CA LEU A 375 -9.02 -11.11 -6.19
C LEU A 375 -10.11 -10.12 -6.57
N ASN A 376 -10.31 -9.87 -7.87
CA ASN A 376 -11.37 -8.97 -8.35
C ASN A 376 -12.76 -9.47 -7.97
N THR A 377 -13.04 -10.76 -8.16
CA THR A 377 -14.32 -11.37 -7.81
C THR A 377 -14.64 -11.21 -6.32
N GLU A 378 -13.68 -11.52 -5.47
CA GLU A 378 -13.89 -11.46 -4.01
C GLU A 378 -13.89 -10.04 -3.47
N PHE A 379 -13.20 -9.11 -4.13
CA PHE A 379 -13.28 -7.70 -3.82
C PHE A 379 -14.70 -7.16 -4.08
N ILE A 380 -15.31 -7.50 -5.21
CA ILE A 380 -16.72 -7.18 -5.50
C ILE A 380 -17.64 -7.80 -4.44
N ASN A 381 -17.41 -9.08 -4.09
CA ASN A 381 -18.20 -9.79 -3.09
C ASN A 381 -18.11 -9.14 -1.70
N PHE A 382 -16.95 -8.58 -1.35
CA PHE A 382 -16.76 -7.88 -0.08
C PHE A 382 -17.75 -6.73 0.12
N PHE A 383 -18.05 -5.96 -0.92
CA PHE A 383 -18.99 -4.84 -0.85
C PHE A 383 -20.44 -5.26 -1.02
N LYS A 384 -20.72 -6.28 -1.84
CA LYS A 384 -22.09 -6.72 -2.14
C LYS A 384 -22.73 -7.58 -1.05
N ASN A 385 -21.93 -8.33 -0.30
CA ASN A 385 -22.44 -9.24 0.73
C ASN A 385 -22.63 -8.51 2.05
N LYS A 386 -23.89 -8.27 2.41
CA LYS A 386 -24.30 -7.78 3.72
C LYS A 386 -25.40 -8.62 4.29
N ASP A 387 -25.21 -9.01 5.55
CA ASP A 387 -26.13 -9.91 6.26
C ASP A 387 -27.18 -9.15 7.07
N ASP A 388 -26.97 -7.84 7.34
CA ASP A 388 -27.92 -7.03 8.10
C ASP A 388 -28.04 -5.59 7.58
N ASN A 389 -29.14 -4.93 7.97
CA ASN A 389 -29.41 -3.53 7.69
C ASN A 389 -29.46 -2.75 9.00
N THR A 390 -28.31 -2.40 9.54
CA THR A 390 -28.21 -1.57 10.73
C THR A 390 -28.10 -0.09 10.34
N THR A 391 -28.83 0.77 11.06
CA THR A 391 -28.69 2.21 10.97
C THR A 391 -28.24 2.74 12.32
N TYR A 392 -27.15 3.49 12.30
CA TYR A 392 -26.60 4.18 13.45
C TYR A 392 -27.13 5.61 13.51
N ILE A 393 -27.46 6.07 14.73
CA ILE A 393 -27.99 7.40 14.98
C ILE A 393 -27.09 8.07 16.01
N MET A 394 -26.56 9.25 15.67
CA MET A 394 -25.68 10.02 16.56
C MET A 394 -26.37 11.32 16.95
N ASN A 395 -26.42 11.57 18.26
CA ASN A 395 -27.01 12.76 18.84
C ASN A 395 -26.06 13.39 19.85
N GLY A 396 -25.88 14.69 19.79
CA GLY A 396 -25.01 15.41 20.70
C GLY A 396 -24.90 16.89 20.37
N ASP A 397 -23.91 17.53 20.99
CA ASP A 397 -23.63 18.92 20.74
C ASP A 397 -23.27 19.14 19.27
N LYS A 398 -23.71 20.27 18.72
CA LYS A 398 -23.60 20.56 17.30
C LYS A 398 -22.17 20.43 16.78
N ASP A 399 -21.19 20.98 17.48
CA ASP A 399 -19.76 20.98 17.06
C ASP A 399 -19.18 19.57 17.04
N LYS A 400 -19.61 18.69 17.94
CA LYS A 400 -19.19 17.29 17.94
C LYS A 400 -19.80 16.53 16.76
N ILE A 401 -21.08 16.77 16.46
CA ILE A 401 -21.74 16.22 15.26
C ILE A 401 -21.11 16.74 13.98
N ASP A 402 -20.78 18.02 13.91
CA ASP A 402 -20.10 18.62 12.76
C ASP A 402 -18.67 18.03 12.58
N GLN A 403 -17.93 17.77 13.67
CA GLN A 403 -16.62 17.10 13.59
C GLN A 403 -16.74 15.65 13.11
N LEU A 404 -17.70 14.89 13.65
CA LEU A 404 -17.99 13.54 13.23
C LEU A 404 -18.42 13.48 11.75
N SER A 405 -19.27 14.42 11.31
CA SER A 405 -19.71 14.49 9.91
C SER A 405 -18.53 14.77 8.96
N ARG A 406 -17.56 15.63 9.34
CA ARG A 406 -16.33 15.84 8.57
C ARG A 406 -15.46 14.58 8.52
N PHE A 407 -15.34 13.87 9.62
CA PHE A 407 -14.62 12.59 9.65
C PHE A 407 -15.24 11.60 8.65
N LEU A 408 -16.55 11.39 8.69
CA LEU A 408 -17.27 10.51 7.77
C LEU A 408 -17.10 10.92 6.30
N LYS A 409 -17.18 12.21 6.02
CA LYS A 409 -16.99 12.78 4.68
C LYS A 409 -15.58 12.49 4.13
N ASN A 410 -14.54 12.62 4.95
CA ASN A 410 -13.16 12.31 4.56
C ASN A 410 -12.99 10.82 4.21
N HIS A 411 -13.73 9.94 4.90
CA HIS A 411 -13.76 8.50 4.60
C HIS A 411 -14.72 8.14 3.45
N LYS A 412 -15.41 9.13 2.85
CA LYS A 412 -16.46 8.89 1.84
C LYS A 412 -17.53 7.91 2.35
N ILE A 413 -17.94 8.07 3.59
CA ILE A 413 -19.07 7.38 4.21
C ILE A 413 -20.30 8.29 4.08
N ASP A 414 -21.38 7.74 3.54
CA ASP A 414 -22.65 8.46 3.40
C ASP A 414 -23.36 8.58 4.73
N PHE A 415 -23.89 9.78 4.98
CA PHE A 415 -24.69 10.09 6.16
C PHE A 415 -25.84 11.04 5.82
N TYR A 416 -26.87 11.02 6.65
CA TYR A 416 -28.15 11.64 6.37
C TYR A 416 -28.72 12.35 7.61
N SER A 417 -29.82 13.06 7.45
CA SER A 417 -30.75 13.48 8.49
C SER A 417 -32.10 12.78 8.29
N SER A 418 -33.03 12.98 9.18
CA SER A 418 -34.41 12.49 9.07
C SER A 418 -35.40 13.49 9.63
N ASP A 419 -36.68 13.36 9.29
CA ASP A 419 -37.73 14.05 10.01
C ASP A 419 -37.95 13.40 11.38
N ASP A 420 -38.71 14.12 12.23
CA ASP A 420 -39.09 13.64 13.54
C ASP A 420 -39.90 12.34 13.42
N GLN A 421 -39.38 11.27 13.97
CA GLN A 421 -40.05 9.98 14.02
C GLN A 421 -39.70 9.23 15.31
N LYS A 422 -40.59 8.34 15.75
CA LYS A 422 -40.35 7.49 16.93
C LYS A 422 -40.10 6.06 16.49
N LEU A 423 -39.04 5.45 17.03
CA LEU A 423 -38.69 4.07 16.76
C LEU A 423 -37.98 3.42 17.94
N SER A 424 -37.89 2.10 17.90
CA SER A 424 -37.11 1.33 18.86
C SER A 424 -35.66 1.33 18.46
N ALA A 425 -34.73 1.79 19.32
CA ALA A 425 -33.32 1.81 19.11
C ALA A 425 -32.54 1.34 20.35
N TYR A 426 -31.43 0.67 20.14
CA TYR A 426 -30.51 0.29 21.22
C TYR A 426 -29.62 1.49 21.56
N SER A 427 -29.72 1.94 22.81
CA SER A 427 -28.92 3.07 23.33
C SER A 427 -27.61 2.57 23.92
N TYR A 428 -26.50 3.11 23.45
CA TYR A 428 -25.15 2.76 23.90
C TYR A 428 -24.92 3.13 25.36
N ASN A 429 -25.33 4.35 25.73
CA ASN A 429 -25.16 4.87 27.10
C ASN A 429 -26.05 4.15 28.13
N LYS A 430 -27.27 3.74 27.73
CA LYS A 430 -28.19 3.04 28.61
C LYS A 430 -28.04 1.53 28.56
N ASN A 431 -27.25 1.00 27.62
CA ASN A 431 -27.06 -0.43 27.42
C ASN A 431 -28.38 -1.24 27.30
N LYS A 432 -29.40 -0.67 26.67
CA LYS A 432 -30.70 -1.28 26.43
C LYS A 432 -31.47 -0.65 25.29
N THR A 433 -32.41 -1.39 24.74
CA THR A 433 -33.36 -0.88 23.76
C THR A 433 -34.35 0.08 24.41
N ILE A 434 -34.57 1.21 23.76
CA ILE A 434 -35.51 2.27 24.21
C ILE A 434 -36.38 2.74 23.04
N ASN A 435 -37.48 3.39 23.34
CA ASN A 435 -38.20 4.19 22.37
C ASN A 435 -37.43 5.51 22.19
N TYR A 436 -36.88 5.72 21.02
CA TYR A 436 -36.12 6.90 20.67
C TYR A 436 -36.93 7.79 19.74
N SER A 437 -36.86 9.10 19.96
CA SER A 437 -37.45 10.12 19.07
C SER A 437 -36.30 10.74 18.25
N ILE A 438 -36.23 10.41 16.98
CA ILE A 438 -35.29 11.05 16.04
C ILE A 438 -35.67 12.51 15.90
N SER A 439 -34.69 13.37 15.82
CA SER A 439 -34.81 14.79 15.51
C SER A 439 -34.04 15.16 14.24
N THR A 440 -34.37 16.28 13.65
CA THR A 440 -33.66 16.81 12.46
C THR A 440 -32.20 17.18 12.74
N ALA A 441 -31.76 17.18 14.00
CA ALA A 441 -30.38 17.43 14.41
C ALA A 441 -29.54 16.16 14.49
N ASP A 442 -30.19 14.99 14.44
CA ASP A 442 -29.49 13.71 14.52
C ASP A 442 -28.75 13.40 13.20
N LEU A 443 -27.56 12.81 13.34
CA LEU A 443 -26.79 12.28 12.23
C LEU A 443 -27.14 10.80 12.04
N ILE A 444 -27.61 10.43 10.86
CA ILE A 444 -28.09 9.10 10.51
C ILE A 444 -27.08 8.44 9.57
N ILE A 445 -26.55 7.30 9.96
CA ILE A 445 -25.48 6.59 9.23
C ILE A 445 -25.92 5.15 8.99
N PRO A 446 -26.46 4.85 7.80
CA PRO A 446 -26.83 3.47 7.45
C PRO A 446 -25.58 2.65 7.11
N ASN A 447 -25.56 1.37 7.48
CA ASN A 447 -24.52 0.47 7.05
C ASN A 447 -24.79 -0.19 5.68
N TYR A 448 -25.99 -0.05 5.12
CA TYR A 448 -26.36 -0.52 3.77
C TYR A 448 -25.87 0.47 2.67
N GLN A 449 -24.58 0.69 2.67
CA GLN A 449 -23.81 1.50 1.72
C GLN A 449 -22.50 0.76 1.37
N PRO A 450 -21.76 1.14 0.30
CA PRO A 450 -20.56 0.40 -0.11
C PRO A 450 -19.54 0.21 1.01
N LYS A 451 -19.28 1.23 1.82
CA LYS A 451 -18.35 1.15 2.96
C LYS A 451 -19.01 0.72 4.29
N GLY A 452 -20.10 0.01 4.20
CA GLY A 452 -20.88 -0.32 5.39
C GLY A 452 -20.16 -1.21 6.40
N LYS A 453 -19.23 -2.08 5.99
CA LYS A 453 -18.38 -2.82 6.96
C LYS A 453 -17.47 -1.88 7.75
N LEU A 454 -16.90 -0.86 7.11
CA LEU A 454 -16.14 0.18 7.80
C LEU A 454 -17.04 1.01 8.73
N VAL A 455 -18.30 1.28 8.34
CA VAL A 455 -19.29 1.92 9.22
C VAL A 455 -19.53 1.08 10.47
N ASP A 456 -19.72 -0.24 10.31
CA ASP A 456 -19.94 -1.13 11.45
C ASP A 456 -18.73 -1.09 12.40
N VAL A 457 -17.50 -1.20 11.89
CA VAL A 457 -16.26 -1.10 12.68
C VAL A 457 -16.18 0.22 13.44
N PHE A 458 -16.48 1.34 12.80
CA PHE A 458 -16.38 2.65 13.43
C PHE A 458 -17.48 2.95 14.45
N MET A 459 -18.68 2.40 14.23
CA MET A 459 -19.86 2.72 15.02
C MET A 459 -20.22 1.67 16.07
N GLU A 460 -19.61 0.50 16.03
CA GLU A 460 -19.91 -0.55 17.02
C GLU A 460 -19.64 -0.09 18.44
N ARG A 461 -20.48 -0.58 19.36
CA ARG A 461 -20.31 -0.28 20.78
C ARG A 461 -19.19 -1.11 21.42
N THR A 462 -19.08 -2.36 21.02
CA THR A 462 -18.13 -3.35 21.56
C THR A 462 -17.75 -4.29 20.44
N THR A 463 -16.46 -4.58 20.33
CA THR A 463 -15.93 -5.58 19.41
C THR A 463 -16.02 -6.97 20.02
N LYS A 464 -16.33 -7.98 19.20
CA LYS A 464 -16.20 -9.38 19.60
C LYS A 464 -14.76 -9.82 19.43
N LEU A 465 -14.17 -10.33 20.48
CA LEU A 465 -12.83 -10.88 20.46
C LEU A 465 -12.89 -12.40 20.42
N SER A 466 -12.18 -13.01 19.47
CA SER A 466 -11.97 -14.46 19.43
C SER A 466 -10.91 -14.92 20.45
N ASP A 467 -10.01 -14.01 20.83
CA ASP A 467 -9.00 -14.18 21.87
C ASP A 467 -9.00 -12.96 22.79
N SER A 468 -8.58 -13.15 24.03
CA SER A 468 -8.44 -12.07 25.03
C SER A 468 -7.11 -11.31 24.92
N MET A 469 -6.12 -11.87 24.24
CA MET A 469 -4.82 -11.25 23.99
C MET A 469 -4.86 -10.47 22.67
N THR A 470 -4.62 -9.17 22.75
CA THR A 470 -4.57 -8.27 21.60
C THR A 470 -3.21 -7.60 21.53
N TYR A 471 -2.81 -7.15 20.33
CA TYR A 471 -1.50 -6.53 20.14
C TYR A 471 -1.36 -5.21 20.90
N ASP A 472 -2.32 -4.29 20.77
CA ASP A 472 -2.16 -2.93 21.29
C ASP A 472 -3.53 -2.33 21.69
N ILE A 473 -4.18 -1.58 20.78
CA ILE A 473 -5.38 -0.77 21.05
C ILE A 473 -6.65 -1.57 20.77
N THR A 474 -7.60 -1.52 21.71
CA THR A 474 -8.88 -2.24 21.64
C THR A 474 -10.12 -1.34 21.74
N ALA A 475 -9.95 -0.02 21.73
CA ALA A 475 -11.04 0.94 21.89
C ALA A 475 -10.94 2.06 20.84
N TRP A 476 -11.96 2.18 19.98
CA TRP A 476 -11.99 3.17 18.89
C TRP A 476 -13.39 3.67 18.54
N SER A 477 -14.45 3.13 19.16
CA SER A 477 -15.85 3.44 18.82
C SER A 477 -16.13 4.95 18.74
N LEU A 478 -16.46 5.45 17.55
CA LEU A 478 -16.60 6.90 17.30
C LEU A 478 -17.62 7.60 18.19
N PRO A 479 -18.78 7.02 18.53
CA PRO A 479 -19.69 7.67 19.47
C PRO A 479 -19.04 8.06 20.80
N PHE A 480 -18.18 7.19 21.33
CA PHE A 480 -17.47 7.47 22.59
C PHE A 480 -16.29 8.41 22.37
N VAL A 481 -15.53 8.26 21.28
CA VAL A 481 -14.41 9.14 20.94
C VAL A 481 -14.85 10.59 20.75
N TYR A 482 -15.97 10.81 20.06
CA TYR A 482 -16.54 12.15 19.86
C TYR A 482 -17.41 12.63 21.03
N GLY A 483 -17.66 11.78 22.02
CA GLY A 483 -18.52 12.10 23.17
C GLY A 483 -19.95 12.46 22.76
N VAL A 484 -20.50 11.69 21.82
CA VAL A 484 -21.89 11.81 21.37
C VAL A 484 -22.70 10.61 21.83
N ASN A 485 -24.03 10.74 21.89
CA ASN A 485 -24.92 9.64 22.20
C ASN A 485 -25.10 8.78 20.94
N GLY A 486 -24.73 7.50 21.03
CA GLY A 486 -24.88 6.52 19.97
C GLY A 486 -26.12 5.65 20.16
N TYR A 487 -26.82 5.37 19.08
CA TYR A 487 -27.92 4.43 19.01
C TYR A 487 -27.81 3.57 17.77
N SER A 488 -28.30 2.33 17.80
CA SER A 488 -28.41 1.47 16.61
C SER A 488 -29.81 0.89 16.49
N THR A 489 -30.27 0.68 15.26
CA THR A 489 -31.59 0.11 14.98
C THR A 489 -31.62 -0.62 13.64
N SER A 490 -32.43 -1.69 13.54
CA SER A 490 -32.78 -2.33 12.27
C SER A 490 -34.09 -1.79 11.67
N LYS A 491 -34.72 -0.81 12.31
CA LYS A 491 -35.94 -0.20 11.79
C LYS A 491 -35.64 0.75 10.64
N LYS A 492 -36.49 0.70 9.61
CA LYS A 492 -36.36 1.60 8.45
C LYS A 492 -36.54 3.05 8.92
N ILE A 493 -35.62 3.91 8.48
CA ILE A 493 -35.64 5.35 8.69
C ILE A 493 -35.81 6.03 7.33
N GLU A 494 -36.63 7.06 7.26
CA GLU A 494 -36.72 7.89 6.07
C GLU A 494 -35.51 8.82 6.01
N LEU A 495 -34.63 8.57 5.03
CA LEU A 495 -33.37 9.30 4.89
C LEU A 495 -33.55 10.58 4.11
N LYS A 496 -33.04 11.69 4.65
CA LYS A 496 -32.96 13.00 3.98
C LYS A 496 -31.52 13.45 3.86
N LYS A 497 -31.21 14.18 2.80
CA LYS A 497 -29.88 14.73 2.61
C LYS A 497 -29.49 15.59 3.82
N TYR A 498 -28.37 15.28 4.45
CA TYR A 498 -27.82 16.09 5.53
C TYR A 498 -27.45 17.48 5.02
N LYS A 499 -27.91 18.50 5.71
CA LYS A 499 -27.60 19.90 5.39
C LYS A 499 -26.62 20.43 6.43
N GLU A 500 -25.36 20.59 6.03
CA GLU A 500 -24.39 21.32 6.85
C GLU A 500 -24.92 22.74 7.09
N LYS A 501 -25.18 23.10 8.34
CA LYS A 501 -25.50 24.49 8.68
C LYS A 501 -24.17 25.25 8.69
N LYS A 502 -23.96 26.14 7.71
CA LYS A 502 -22.85 27.08 7.80
C LYS A 502 -22.97 27.88 9.09
N VAL A 503 -21.96 27.80 9.93
CA VAL A 503 -21.80 28.73 11.05
C VAL A 503 -21.32 30.02 10.44
N GLU A 504 -22.19 31.02 10.33
CA GLU A 504 -21.77 32.38 10.05
C GLU A 504 -21.13 32.91 11.34
N ASN A 505 -19.81 32.97 11.37
CA ASN A 505 -19.11 33.74 12.37
C ASN A 505 -19.38 35.21 12.11
N LEU A 506 -20.38 35.78 12.76
CA LEU A 506 -20.65 37.19 12.77
C LEU A 506 -19.57 37.90 13.61
N VAL A 507 -18.45 38.17 12.95
CA VAL A 507 -17.42 39.03 13.53
C VAL A 507 -17.90 40.46 13.43
N ASP A 508 -18.28 41.08 14.53
CA ASP A 508 -18.54 42.51 14.55
C ASP A 508 -17.21 43.26 14.36
N LYS A 509 -17.04 43.84 13.17
CA LYS A 509 -15.84 44.62 12.81
C LYS A 509 -15.56 45.82 13.72
N LYS A 510 -16.52 46.19 14.59
CA LYS A 510 -16.37 47.27 15.58
C LYS A 510 -15.96 46.76 16.96
N ALA A 511 -15.87 45.44 17.19
CA ALA A 511 -15.49 44.90 18.47
C ALA A 511 -14.02 45.23 18.76
N ILE A 512 -13.73 45.62 20.01
CA ILE A 512 -12.39 46.00 20.48
C ILE A 512 -11.57 44.74 20.78
N ALA A 513 -12.22 43.63 21.13
CA ALA A 513 -11.60 42.35 21.43
C ALA A 513 -12.54 41.17 21.10
N TYR A 514 -11.96 40.01 20.79
CA TYR A 514 -12.67 38.76 20.55
C TYR A 514 -12.12 37.71 21.49
N ALA A 515 -13.00 36.92 22.10
CA ALA A 515 -12.63 35.70 22.77
C ALA A 515 -13.06 34.52 21.87
N GLY A 516 -12.12 33.66 21.46
CA GLY A 516 -12.43 32.37 20.87
C GLY A 516 -12.83 31.38 21.96
N ILE A 517 -13.95 30.69 21.79
CA ILE A 517 -14.39 29.57 22.63
C ILE A 517 -14.10 28.28 21.88
#